data_43daf7871920e9e93f5caa50d0982024
#
_entry.id   43daf7871920e9e93f5caa50d0982024
#
_cell.length_a   1.000
_cell.length_b   1.000
_cell.length_c   1.000
_cell.angle_alpha   90.00
_cell.angle_beta   90.00
_cell.angle_gamma   90.00
#
_symmetry.space_group_name_H-M   'P 1'
#
loop_
_entity.id
_entity.type
_entity.pdbx_description
1 polymer ?
#
loop_
_entity_poly.entity_id
_entity_poly.type
_entity_poly.pdbx_seq_one_letter_code
_entity_poly.pdbx_strand_id
1 'polypeptide(L)'
;MQNYNEILEKLKDILSKELDNKKVFNKDIAQALNINYDVFRKAKQYNRIPYLDIMQFLAKRNISINWFFFNQLPESLIENTSNYIILKYYNNVTGSAGLGTINYQLDSKPLIVDTQILDYINSNYKYTELIKSYGNSMCPVILEDSLIFIDTSIKVIIKKGIYVVNIEGELFIKEVVFKEKNYLLRSLNKDYGDIKIKDLVVIGKVKGVLNKI
;
A
#
# COMPACT_ATOMS: atom_id res chain seq x y z
N MET A 1 -8.87 -28.14 -10.33
CA MET A 1 -7.93 -28.03 -11.47
C MET A 1 -8.50 -26.97 -12.40
N GLN A 2 -7.74 -25.93 -12.74
CA GLN A 2 -8.25 -24.85 -13.61
C GLN A 2 -8.57 -25.40 -15.00
N ASN A 3 -9.64 -24.87 -15.60
CA ASN A 3 -9.98 -25.22 -16.97
C ASN A 3 -9.12 -24.41 -17.96
N TYR A 4 -9.07 -24.85 -19.21
CA TYR A 4 -8.25 -24.22 -20.25
C TYR A 4 -8.60 -22.74 -20.46
N ASN A 5 -9.87 -22.35 -20.31
CA ASN A 5 -10.30 -20.97 -20.50
C ASN A 5 -9.79 -20.05 -19.37
N GLU A 6 -9.78 -20.52 -18.13
CA GLU A 6 -9.20 -19.74 -17.01
C GLU A 6 -7.71 -19.49 -17.21
N ILE A 7 -6.99 -20.51 -17.70
CA ILE A 7 -5.57 -20.39 -18.05
C ILE A 7 -5.37 -19.36 -19.17
N LEU A 8 -6.22 -19.38 -20.20
CA LEU A 8 -6.15 -18.42 -21.29
C LEU A 8 -6.41 -16.99 -20.84
N GLU A 9 -7.40 -16.78 -19.98
CA GLU A 9 -7.68 -15.43 -19.45
C GLU A 9 -6.48 -14.91 -18.63
N LYS A 10 -5.88 -15.74 -17.78
CA LYS A 10 -4.66 -15.34 -17.05
C LYS A 10 -3.49 -14.99 -17.98
N LEU A 11 -3.29 -15.75 -19.06
CA LEU A 11 -2.26 -15.43 -20.06
C LEU A 11 -2.55 -14.10 -20.77
N LYS A 12 -3.84 -13.85 -21.09
CA LYS A 12 -4.25 -12.55 -21.67
C LYS A 12 -4.00 -11.39 -20.73
N ASP A 13 -4.32 -11.54 -19.44
CA ASP A 13 -4.11 -10.51 -18.43
C ASP A 13 -2.64 -10.16 -18.27
N ILE A 14 -1.77 -11.18 -18.25
CA ILE A 14 -0.31 -10.98 -18.18
C ILE A 14 0.17 -10.22 -19.42
N LEU A 15 -0.19 -10.67 -20.61
CA LEU A 15 0.24 -10.05 -21.87
C LEU A 15 -0.36 -8.66 -22.08
N SER A 16 -1.61 -8.42 -21.66
CA SER A 16 -2.25 -7.12 -21.73
C SER A 16 -1.48 -6.07 -20.93
N LYS A 17 -1.03 -6.44 -19.72
CA LYS A 17 -0.19 -5.56 -18.89
C LYS A 17 1.16 -5.23 -19.52
N GLU A 18 1.77 -6.20 -20.21
CA GLU A 18 3.02 -5.99 -20.96
C GLU A 18 2.84 -5.10 -22.20
N LEU A 19 1.63 -5.06 -22.76
CA LEU A 19 1.29 -4.30 -23.97
C LEU A 19 0.49 -3.01 -23.65
N ASP A 20 0.73 -2.38 -22.51
CA ASP A 20 0.05 -1.13 -22.12
C ASP A 20 -1.49 -1.22 -22.15
N ASN A 21 -2.03 -2.32 -21.63
CA ASN A 21 -3.46 -2.64 -21.58
C ASN A 21 -4.16 -2.79 -22.94
N LYS A 22 -3.41 -3.15 -23.99
CA LYS A 22 -4.00 -3.48 -25.29
C LYS A 22 -4.76 -4.80 -25.25
N LYS A 23 -5.75 -4.92 -26.13
CA LYS A 23 -6.51 -6.17 -26.28
C LYS A 23 -5.63 -7.28 -26.83
N VAL A 24 -5.57 -8.40 -26.11
CA VAL A 24 -4.78 -9.60 -26.46
C VAL A 24 -5.66 -10.65 -27.10
N PHE A 25 -5.22 -11.19 -28.23
CA PHE A 25 -5.90 -12.25 -28.97
C PHE A 25 -5.18 -13.58 -28.78
N ASN A 26 -5.87 -14.68 -29.13
CA ASN A 26 -5.29 -16.03 -29.05
C ASN A 26 -4.00 -16.22 -29.88
N LYS A 27 -3.85 -15.45 -30.98
CA LYS A 27 -2.65 -15.44 -31.80
C LYS A 27 -1.46 -14.88 -31.04
N ASP A 28 -1.69 -13.84 -30.26
CA ASP A 28 -0.64 -13.20 -29.46
C ASP A 28 -0.16 -14.13 -28.34
N ILE A 29 -1.10 -14.89 -27.74
CA ILE A 29 -0.77 -15.93 -26.76
C ILE A 29 0.09 -17.03 -27.40
N ALA A 30 -0.32 -17.54 -28.55
CA ALA A 30 0.42 -18.58 -29.25
C ALA A 30 1.85 -18.11 -29.56
N GLN A 31 2.01 -16.89 -30.02
CA GLN A 31 3.32 -16.27 -30.30
C GLN A 31 4.14 -16.12 -29.01
N ALA A 32 3.55 -15.65 -27.93
CA ALA A 32 4.22 -15.48 -26.64
C ALA A 32 4.67 -16.81 -26.03
N LEU A 33 3.91 -17.87 -26.23
CA LEU A 33 4.24 -19.25 -25.86
C LEU A 33 5.22 -19.94 -26.84
N ASN A 34 5.56 -19.29 -27.94
CA ASN A 34 6.37 -19.85 -29.02
C ASN A 34 5.75 -21.14 -29.63
N ILE A 35 4.43 -21.17 -29.73
CA ILE A 35 3.68 -22.29 -30.32
C ILE A 35 3.12 -21.87 -31.67
N ASN A 36 3.16 -22.78 -32.67
CA ASN A 36 2.45 -22.56 -33.92
C ASN A 36 0.94 -22.37 -33.65
N TYR A 37 0.34 -21.34 -34.28
CA TYR A 37 -1.06 -20.97 -34.01
C TYR A 37 -2.07 -22.10 -34.30
N ASP A 38 -1.84 -22.91 -35.34
CA ASP A 38 -2.73 -24.03 -35.64
C ASP A 38 -2.64 -25.15 -34.59
N VAL A 39 -1.43 -25.40 -34.07
CA VAL A 39 -1.22 -26.32 -32.95
C VAL A 39 -1.90 -25.80 -31.68
N PHE A 40 -1.75 -24.51 -31.40
CA PHE A 40 -2.42 -23.87 -30.26
C PHE A 40 -3.95 -23.95 -30.39
N ARG A 41 -4.50 -23.67 -31.56
CA ARG A 41 -5.94 -23.76 -31.82
C ARG A 41 -6.48 -25.19 -31.61
N LYS A 42 -5.77 -26.21 -32.09
CA LYS A 42 -6.11 -27.61 -31.86
C LYS A 42 -6.03 -27.96 -30.37
N ALA A 43 -4.98 -27.53 -29.68
CA ALA A 43 -4.84 -27.74 -28.25
C ALA A 43 -6.03 -27.16 -27.47
N LYS A 44 -6.47 -25.97 -27.82
CA LYS A 44 -7.68 -25.36 -27.26
C LYS A 44 -8.93 -26.17 -27.55
N GLN A 45 -9.12 -26.63 -28.79
CA GLN A 45 -10.30 -27.42 -29.21
C GLN A 45 -10.40 -28.74 -28.44
N TYR A 46 -9.26 -29.40 -28.17
CA TYR A 46 -9.21 -30.68 -27.48
C TYR A 46 -8.92 -30.54 -25.97
N ASN A 47 -8.99 -29.33 -25.43
CA ASN A 47 -8.68 -29.03 -24.02
C ASN A 47 -7.32 -29.56 -23.54
N ARG A 48 -6.32 -29.55 -24.42
CA ARG A 48 -4.95 -30.00 -24.15
C ARG A 48 -4.09 -28.80 -23.77
N ILE A 49 -3.80 -28.65 -22.49
CA ILE A 49 -3.02 -27.53 -21.98
C ILE A 49 -1.54 -27.73 -22.32
N PRO A 50 -0.88 -26.78 -23.00
CA PRO A 50 0.57 -26.85 -23.30
C PRO A 50 1.40 -26.45 -22.06
N TYR A 51 1.43 -27.31 -21.05
CA TYR A 51 2.04 -27.01 -19.76
C TYR A 51 3.50 -26.57 -19.86
N LEU A 52 4.31 -27.27 -20.67
CA LEU A 52 5.74 -26.98 -20.78
C LEU A 52 5.98 -25.57 -21.31
N ASP A 53 5.24 -25.18 -22.36
CA ASP A 53 5.39 -23.87 -23.00
C ASP A 53 4.92 -22.76 -22.05
N ILE A 54 3.83 -23.02 -21.30
CA ILE A 54 3.34 -22.09 -20.27
C ILE A 54 4.34 -21.96 -19.14
N MET A 55 4.93 -23.06 -18.64
CA MET A 55 5.96 -22.98 -17.58
C MET A 55 7.18 -22.20 -18.04
N GLN A 56 7.64 -22.39 -19.30
CA GLN A 56 8.74 -21.61 -19.86
C GLN A 56 8.39 -20.12 -20.00
N PHE A 57 7.15 -19.81 -20.40
CA PHE A 57 6.64 -18.44 -20.48
C PHE A 57 6.63 -17.76 -19.11
N LEU A 58 6.17 -18.46 -18.07
CA LEU A 58 6.13 -17.96 -16.69
C LEU A 58 7.54 -17.79 -16.11
N ALA A 59 8.42 -18.76 -16.33
CA ALA A 59 9.80 -18.74 -15.85
C ALA A 59 10.58 -17.53 -16.40
N LYS A 60 10.44 -17.24 -17.70
CA LYS A 60 11.06 -16.05 -18.34
C LYS A 60 10.62 -14.72 -17.72
N ARG A 61 9.46 -14.69 -17.04
CA ARG A 61 8.84 -13.51 -16.45
C ARG A 61 8.92 -13.49 -14.92
N ASN A 62 9.58 -14.46 -14.31
CA ASN A 62 9.62 -14.66 -12.85
C ASN A 62 8.23 -14.76 -12.22
N ILE A 63 7.26 -15.36 -12.94
CA ILE A 63 5.91 -15.56 -12.43
C ILE A 63 5.81 -16.93 -11.78
N SER A 64 5.30 -16.99 -10.56
CA SER A 64 5.14 -18.24 -9.80
C SER A 64 4.17 -19.19 -10.49
N ILE A 65 4.63 -20.41 -10.74
CA ILE A 65 3.85 -21.52 -11.29
C ILE A 65 2.69 -21.88 -10.37
N ASN A 66 2.93 -21.88 -9.05
CA ASN A 66 1.92 -22.18 -8.05
C ASN A 66 0.82 -21.11 -8.03
N TRP A 67 1.19 -19.83 -8.13
CA TRP A 67 0.20 -18.76 -8.28
C TRP A 67 -0.61 -18.93 -9.58
N PHE A 68 0.08 -19.19 -10.68
CA PHE A 68 -0.58 -19.24 -11.97
C PHE A 68 -1.58 -20.39 -12.10
N PHE A 69 -1.20 -21.62 -11.74
CA PHE A 69 -2.04 -22.80 -11.91
C PHE A 69 -2.98 -23.09 -10.74
N PHE A 70 -2.62 -22.68 -9.52
CA PHE A 70 -3.32 -23.08 -8.31
C PHE A 70 -3.84 -21.90 -7.48
N ASN A 71 -3.59 -20.67 -7.89
CA ASN A 71 -3.82 -19.46 -7.09
C ASN A 71 -3.16 -19.51 -5.69
N GLN A 72 -2.08 -20.28 -5.59
CA GLN A 72 -1.37 -20.51 -4.34
C GLN A 72 -0.04 -19.80 -4.35
N LEU A 73 0.30 -19.21 -3.25
CA LEU A 73 1.68 -18.81 -2.97
C LEU A 73 2.46 -20.07 -2.56
N PRO A 74 3.78 -20.16 -2.86
CA PRO A 74 4.62 -21.23 -2.32
C PRO A 74 4.46 -21.35 -0.81
N GLU A 75 4.46 -22.56 -0.25
CA GLU A 75 4.32 -22.79 1.19
C GLU A 75 5.31 -21.96 2.01
N SER A 76 6.55 -21.85 1.55
CA SER A 76 7.58 -21.00 2.17
C SER A 76 7.19 -19.51 2.21
N LEU A 77 6.37 -19.04 1.26
CA LEU A 77 5.81 -17.70 1.26
C LEU A 77 4.54 -17.63 2.12
N ILE A 78 3.77 -18.72 2.22
CA ILE A 78 2.57 -18.77 3.05
C ILE A 78 2.95 -18.75 4.53
N GLU A 79 3.95 -19.54 4.95
CA GLU A 79 4.47 -19.53 6.32
C GLU A 79 5.06 -18.15 6.69
N ASN A 80 5.75 -17.50 5.74
CA ASN A 80 6.31 -16.17 5.97
C ASN A 80 5.29 -15.04 5.72
N THR A 81 4.27 -15.21 4.87
CA THR A 81 3.27 -14.16 4.60
C THR A 81 2.19 -14.07 5.66
N SER A 82 2.06 -15.05 6.56
CA SER A 82 1.23 -14.89 7.76
C SER A 82 1.71 -13.74 8.66
N ASN A 83 2.98 -13.36 8.53
CA ASN A 83 3.61 -12.28 9.25
C ASN A 83 3.62 -10.95 8.49
N TYR A 84 3.10 -10.91 7.25
CA TYR A 84 3.05 -9.68 6.46
C TYR A 84 1.63 -9.20 6.24
N ILE A 85 1.48 -7.90 6.29
CA ILE A 85 0.22 -7.22 6.00
C ILE A 85 0.44 -6.11 4.99
N ILE A 86 -0.61 -5.78 4.27
CA ILE A 86 -0.61 -4.68 3.31
C ILE A 86 -1.28 -3.48 3.96
N LEU A 87 -0.54 -2.41 4.11
CA LEU A 87 -1.03 -1.13 4.61
C LEU A 87 -1.15 -0.12 3.47
N LYS A 88 -2.06 0.85 3.63
CA LYS A 88 -2.17 1.98 2.71
C LYS A 88 -1.08 2.99 3.02
N TYR A 89 -0.29 3.33 2.01
CA TYR A 89 0.74 4.35 2.08
C TYR A 89 0.39 5.54 1.19
N TYR A 90 0.32 6.72 1.77
CA TYR A 90 0.04 7.96 1.08
C TYR A 90 1.33 8.77 0.93
N ASN A 91 1.87 8.82 -0.28
CA ASN A 91 3.14 9.51 -0.59
C ASN A 91 2.97 11.03 -0.69
N ASN A 92 1.80 11.50 -1.15
CA ASN A 92 1.51 12.92 -1.37
C ASN A 92 0.28 13.32 -0.56
N VAL A 93 0.44 13.49 0.74
CA VAL A 93 -0.62 14.04 1.58
C VAL A 93 -0.47 15.55 1.60
N THR A 94 -0.90 16.22 0.52
CA THR A 94 -1.05 17.68 0.52
C THR A 94 -2.41 18.04 1.07
N GLY A 95 -2.45 19.00 1.99
CA GLY A 95 -3.65 19.42 2.68
C GLY A 95 -4.61 20.19 1.79
N SER A 96 -5.34 19.50 0.96
CA SER A 96 -6.49 20.10 0.29
C SER A 96 -7.61 19.07 0.11
N ALA A 97 -8.47 18.98 1.10
CA ALA A 97 -9.90 18.69 0.89
C ALA A 97 -10.63 18.71 2.23
N GLY A 98 -11.61 19.55 2.31
CA GLY A 98 -12.48 19.71 3.46
C GLY A 98 -13.01 18.39 4.01
N LEU A 99 -13.32 18.39 5.34
CA LEU A 99 -13.95 17.33 6.09
C LEU A 99 -13.05 16.23 6.69
N GLY A 100 -11.84 16.55 7.18
CA GLY A 100 -11.25 15.76 8.28
C GLY A 100 -10.93 14.30 8.02
N THR A 101 -10.98 13.87 6.78
CA THR A 101 -10.51 12.57 6.32
C THR A 101 -9.31 12.79 5.43
N ILE A 102 -8.32 11.93 5.55
CA ILE A 102 -7.32 11.77 4.47
C ILE A 102 -8.17 11.56 3.20
N ASN A 103 -7.97 12.41 2.20
CA ASN A 103 -8.79 12.34 1.00
C ASN A 103 -8.47 11.00 0.32
N TYR A 104 -9.40 10.04 0.41
CA TYR A 104 -9.24 8.68 -0.17
C TYR A 104 -9.19 8.68 -1.70
N GLN A 105 -9.35 9.83 -2.35
CA GLN A 105 -9.06 10.02 -3.77
C GLN A 105 -7.56 10.24 -4.07
N LEU A 106 -6.72 10.39 -3.04
CA LEU A 106 -5.28 10.37 -3.22
C LEU A 106 -4.83 8.93 -3.47
N ASP A 107 -4.03 8.74 -4.50
CA ASP A 107 -3.43 7.45 -4.86
C ASP A 107 -2.66 6.86 -3.68
N SER A 108 -3.31 5.98 -2.92
CA SER A 108 -2.60 5.19 -1.93
C SER A 108 -1.88 4.05 -2.63
N LYS A 109 -0.63 3.83 -2.27
CA LYS A 109 0.15 2.67 -2.71
C LYS A 109 0.12 1.59 -1.64
N PRO A 110 0.07 0.31 -2.02
CA PRO A 110 0.23 -0.76 -1.05
C PRO A 110 1.67 -0.79 -0.55
N LEU A 111 1.87 -0.86 0.76
CA LEU A 111 3.16 -1.14 1.38
C LEU A 111 3.03 -2.41 2.23
N ILE A 112 3.92 -3.37 1.97
CA ILE A 112 3.98 -4.62 2.72
C ILE A 112 4.82 -4.38 3.97
N VAL A 113 4.26 -4.70 5.14
CA VAL A 113 4.87 -4.50 6.46
C VAL A 113 4.82 -5.78 7.24
N ASP A 114 5.89 -6.11 7.96
CA ASP A 114 5.90 -7.22 8.91
C ASP A 114 5.02 -6.88 10.12
N THR A 115 4.19 -7.84 10.56
CA THR A 115 3.31 -7.67 11.74
C THR A 115 4.09 -7.36 13.00
N GLN A 116 5.33 -7.84 13.14
CA GLN A 116 6.19 -7.57 14.28
C GLN A 116 6.45 -6.06 14.47
N ILE A 117 6.50 -5.29 13.37
CA ILE A 117 6.63 -3.83 13.45
C ILE A 117 5.39 -3.23 14.10
N LEU A 118 4.20 -3.69 13.72
CA LEU A 118 2.95 -3.20 14.30
C LEU A 118 2.80 -3.58 15.76
N ASP A 119 3.22 -4.80 16.12
CA ASP A 119 3.24 -5.26 17.50
C ASP A 119 4.19 -4.40 18.34
N TYR A 120 5.38 -4.11 17.82
CA TYR A 120 6.36 -3.25 18.48
C TYR A 120 5.83 -1.83 18.75
N ILE A 121 5.10 -1.24 17.80
CA ILE A 121 4.52 0.11 17.96
C ILE A 121 3.13 0.08 18.61
N ASN A 122 2.62 -1.08 19.01
CA ASN A 122 1.29 -1.29 19.56
C ASN A 122 0.20 -0.67 18.67
N SER A 123 0.16 -1.04 17.40
CA SER A 123 -0.81 -0.54 16.43
C SER A 123 -1.58 -1.68 15.76
N ASN A 124 -2.88 -1.51 15.59
CA ASN A 124 -3.74 -2.49 14.93
C ASN A 124 -3.73 -2.26 13.42
N TYR A 125 -3.42 -3.29 12.65
CA TYR A 125 -3.33 -3.20 11.17
C TYR A 125 -4.59 -2.64 10.50
N LYS A 126 -5.79 -2.89 11.07
CA LYS A 126 -7.06 -2.41 10.53
C LYS A 126 -7.17 -0.89 10.51
N TYR A 127 -6.47 -0.23 11.40
CA TYR A 127 -6.52 1.22 11.61
C TYR A 127 -5.18 1.90 11.35
N THR A 128 -4.16 1.13 10.99
CA THR A 128 -2.83 1.67 10.69
C THR A 128 -2.73 2.08 9.24
N GLU A 129 -2.42 3.33 9.02
CA GLU A 129 -2.08 3.88 7.71
C GLU A 129 -0.69 4.52 7.78
N LEU A 130 -0.06 4.68 6.62
CA LEU A 130 1.26 5.28 6.51
C LEU A 130 1.20 6.56 5.68
N ILE A 131 1.91 7.57 6.16
CA ILE A 131 2.09 8.83 5.45
C ILE A 131 3.58 9.17 5.39
N LYS A 132 3.94 10.01 4.44
CA LYS A 132 5.28 10.60 4.36
C LYS A 132 5.29 11.94 5.10
N SER A 133 6.36 12.22 5.87
CA SER A 133 6.55 13.53 6.49
C SER A 133 7.09 14.55 5.49
N TYR A 134 6.70 15.80 5.68
CA TYR A 134 7.25 16.96 4.98
C TYR A 134 7.68 18.02 5.97
N GLY A 135 8.82 18.66 5.67
CA GLY A 135 9.40 19.68 6.49
C GLY A 135 10.07 19.15 7.77
N ASN A 136 10.63 20.06 8.54
CA ASN A 136 11.51 19.77 9.66
C ASN A 136 10.97 20.26 11.02
N SER A 137 9.69 20.63 11.11
CA SER A 137 9.09 21.16 12.34
C SER A 137 9.07 20.17 13.51
N MET A 138 9.21 18.87 13.23
CA MET A 138 9.21 17.80 14.22
C MET A 138 10.59 17.18 14.44
N CYS A 139 11.65 17.77 13.86
CA CYS A 139 13.03 17.36 14.14
C CYS A 139 13.40 17.58 15.62
N PRO A 140 14.25 16.72 16.18
CA PRO A 140 14.94 15.58 15.56
C PRO A 140 14.14 14.26 15.58
N VAL A 141 12.94 14.25 16.13
CA VAL A 141 12.14 13.00 16.33
C VAL A 141 11.57 12.49 15.01
N ILE A 142 11.06 13.39 14.17
CA ILE A 142 10.57 13.07 12.84
C ILE A 142 11.35 13.93 11.85
N LEU A 143 12.12 13.28 11.00
CA LEU A 143 12.89 13.95 9.95
C LEU A 143 12.01 14.12 8.70
N GLU A 144 12.45 14.99 7.80
CA GLU A 144 11.83 15.09 6.48
C GLU A 144 11.95 13.77 5.72
N ASP A 145 10.98 13.47 4.88
CA ASP A 145 10.90 12.22 4.11
C ASP A 145 10.78 10.92 4.94
N SER A 146 10.46 11.02 6.22
CA SER A 146 10.25 9.86 7.08
C SER A 146 8.91 9.19 6.81
N LEU A 147 8.87 7.87 7.05
CA LEU A 147 7.64 7.08 7.00
C LEU A 147 6.99 7.07 8.39
N ILE A 148 5.75 7.50 8.46
CA ILE A 148 5.02 7.68 9.72
C ILE A 148 3.84 6.70 9.76
N PHE A 149 3.79 5.89 10.81
CA PHE A 149 2.67 5.00 11.13
C PHE A 149 1.65 5.76 11.97
N ILE A 150 0.43 5.87 11.49
CA ILE A 150 -0.67 6.56 12.18
C ILE A 150 -1.79 5.58 12.50
N ASP A 151 -2.33 5.67 13.71
CA ASP A 151 -3.53 4.95 14.12
C ASP A 151 -4.75 5.86 13.90
N THR A 152 -5.49 5.56 12.86
CA THR A 152 -6.65 6.35 12.43
C THR A 152 -7.91 6.09 13.26
N SER A 153 -7.89 5.11 14.17
CA SER A 153 -9.00 4.90 15.12
C SER A 153 -9.04 5.95 16.23
N ILE A 154 -7.91 6.61 16.48
CA ILE A 154 -7.79 7.62 17.56
C ILE A 154 -8.16 8.98 16.99
N LYS A 155 -9.41 9.39 17.22
CA LYS A 155 -9.98 10.65 16.74
C LYS A 155 -10.07 11.74 17.81
N VAL A 156 -9.68 11.45 19.04
CA VAL A 156 -9.75 12.37 20.17
C VAL A 156 -8.41 12.45 20.88
N ILE A 157 -8.01 13.65 21.25
CA ILE A 157 -6.77 13.89 22.00
C ILE A 157 -7.06 13.74 23.49
N ILE A 158 -6.76 12.57 24.05
CA ILE A 158 -6.94 12.27 25.48
C ILE A 158 -5.63 12.53 26.24
N LYS A 159 -4.49 12.27 25.60
CA LYS A 159 -3.17 12.39 26.21
C LYS A 159 -2.25 13.19 25.30
N LYS A 160 -1.29 13.88 25.89
CA LYS A 160 -0.17 14.46 25.17
C LYS A 160 0.47 13.43 24.24
N GLY A 161 0.73 13.77 23.00
CA GLY A 161 1.32 12.90 22.01
C GLY A 161 1.47 13.56 20.65
N ILE A 162 2.06 12.84 19.72
CA ILE A 162 2.19 13.32 18.34
C ILE A 162 0.97 12.84 17.55
N TYR A 163 0.33 13.76 16.90
CA TYR A 163 -0.89 13.52 16.12
C TYR A 163 -0.74 14.12 14.73
N VAL A 164 -1.42 13.50 13.79
CA VAL A 164 -1.73 14.10 12.49
C VAL A 164 -3.09 14.77 12.63
N VAL A 165 -3.13 16.06 12.39
CA VAL A 165 -4.34 16.88 12.52
C VAL A 165 -4.59 17.67 11.25
N ASN A 166 -5.85 17.93 10.96
CA ASN A 166 -6.27 18.83 9.89
C ASN A 166 -6.75 20.14 10.51
N ILE A 167 -6.22 21.24 10.00
CA ILE A 167 -6.61 22.60 10.36
C ILE A 167 -6.91 23.35 9.07
N GLU A 168 -8.15 23.75 8.88
CA GLU A 168 -8.60 24.52 7.70
C GLU A 168 -8.23 23.88 6.35
N GLY A 169 -8.16 22.55 6.31
CA GLY A 169 -7.84 21.80 5.09
C GLY A 169 -6.37 21.38 4.98
N GLU A 170 -5.49 21.93 5.79
CA GLU A 170 -4.07 21.55 5.79
C GLU A 170 -3.75 20.51 6.87
N LEU A 171 -2.84 19.59 6.55
CA LEU A 171 -2.38 18.54 7.47
C LEU A 171 -1.10 18.96 8.19
N PHE A 172 -1.12 18.80 9.50
CA PHE A 172 0.01 19.08 10.37
C PHE A 172 0.34 17.85 11.21
N ILE A 173 1.64 17.62 11.39
CA ILE A 173 2.16 16.67 12.36
C ILE A 173 2.69 17.49 13.52
N LYS A 174 2.09 17.37 14.69
CA LYS A 174 2.44 18.16 15.87
C LYS A 174 2.31 17.34 17.14
N GLU A 175 3.08 17.71 18.16
CA GLU A 175 2.76 17.30 19.53
C GLU A 175 1.56 18.12 20.00
N VAL A 176 0.47 17.43 20.35
CA VAL A 176 -0.79 18.09 20.69
C VAL A 176 -1.18 17.83 22.14
N VAL A 177 -1.57 18.91 22.82
CA VAL A 177 -2.13 18.88 24.17
C VAL A 177 -3.44 19.65 24.17
N PHE A 178 -4.48 19.07 24.77
CA PHE A 178 -5.74 19.78 25.01
C PHE A 178 -5.72 20.34 26.42
N LYS A 179 -5.81 21.66 26.55
CA LYS A 179 -5.83 22.37 27.84
C LYS A 179 -6.68 23.62 27.74
N GLU A 180 -7.47 23.89 28.80
CA GLU A 180 -8.27 25.12 28.91
C GLU A 180 -9.18 25.39 27.70
N LYS A 181 -9.83 24.33 27.22
CA LYS A 181 -10.74 24.37 26.04
C LYS A 181 -10.00 24.76 24.72
N ASN A 182 -8.71 24.65 24.66
CA ASN A 182 -7.92 24.91 23.46
C ASN A 182 -6.96 23.75 23.20
N TYR A 183 -6.58 23.59 21.95
CA TYR A 183 -5.48 22.74 21.53
C TYR A 183 -4.20 23.58 21.46
N LEU A 184 -3.14 23.07 22.08
CA LEU A 184 -1.80 23.60 21.93
C LEU A 184 -1.01 22.61 21.06
N LEU A 185 -0.63 23.07 19.87
CA LEU A 185 0.16 22.33 18.91
C LEU A 185 1.59 22.78 19.02
N ARG A 186 2.49 21.85 19.36
CA ARG A 186 3.90 22.12 19.53
C ARG A 186 4.72 21.52 18.42
N SER A 187 5.64 22.28 17.92
CA SER A 187 6.74 21.78 17.11
C SER A 187 7.84 21.26 18.04
N LEU A 188 8.45 20.13 17.72
CA LEU A 188 9.59 19.63 18.49
C LEU A 188 10.87 20.37 18.10
N ASN A 189 10.94 20.88 16.88
CA ASN A 189 11.97 21.81 16.46
C ASN A 189 11.69 23.20 17.04
N LYS A 190 12.63 23.73 17.81
CA LYS A 190 12.51 25.01 18.52
C LYS A 190 12.49 26.24 17.60
N ASP A 191 12.88 26.08 16.35
CA ASP A 191 12.80 27.15 15.35
C ASP A 191 11.36 27.48 14.95
N TYR A 192 10.41 26.61 15.34
CA TYR A 192 8.97 26.75 15.07
C TYR A 192 8.21 27.05 16.35
N GLY A 193 7.38 28.07 16.31
CA GLY A 193 6.54 28.44 17.45
C GLY A 193 5.39 27.46 17.72
N ASP A 194 4.84 27.54 18.91
CA ASP A 194 3.62 26.83 19.30
C ASP A 194 2.39 27.53 18.69
N ILE A 195 1.39 26.76 18.31
CA ILE A 195 0.11 27.25 17.76
C ILE A 195 -0.99 26.92 18.75
N LYS A 196 -1.76 27.93 19.18
CA LYS A 196 -2.95 27.75 20.00
C LYS A 196 -4.19 27.89 19.13
N ILE A 197 -5.05 26.86 19.11
CA ILE A 197 -6.23 26.81 18.26
C ILE A 197 -7.43 26.22 19.02
N LYS A 198 -8.63 26.63 18.65
CA LYS A 198 -9.87 26.13 19.28
C LYS A 198 -10.38 24.85 18.64
N ASP A 199 -10.30 24.78 17.32
CA ASP A 199 -10.88 23.70 16.54
C ASP A 199 -9.84 23.05 15.64
N LEU A 200 -9.82 21.74 15.61
CA LEU A 200 -9.02 20.92 14.69
C LEU A 200 -9.70 19.56 14.50
N VAL A 201 -9.36 18.89 13.43
CA VAL A 201 -9.80 17.52 13.21
C VAL A 201 -8.63 16.56 13.37
N VAL A 202 -8.76 15.58 14.26
CA VAL A 202 -7.74 14.55 14.46
C VAL A 202 -7.85 13.51 13.36
N ILE A 203 -6.81 13.37 12.55
CA ILE A 203 -6.71 12.34 11.52
C ILE A 203 -6.27 11.01 12.14
N GLY A 204 -5.30 11.06 13.04
CA GLY A 204 -4.84 9.89 13.78
C GLY A 204 -3.67 10.22 14.70
N LYS A 205 -3.32 9.25 15.54
CA LYS A 205 -2.16 9.35 16.44
C LYS A 205 -0.95 8.69 15.81
N VAL A 206 0.19 9.35 15.87
CA VAL A 206 1.46 8.75 15.46
C VAL A 206 1.86 7.65 16.45
N LYS A 207 2.11 6.47 15.92
CA LYS A 207 2.48 5.27 16.68
C LYS A 207 3.95 4.89 16.48
N GLY A 208 4.48 5.17 15.30
CA GLY A 208 5.87 4.87 14.97
C GLY A 208 6.37 5.74 13.82
N VAL A 209 7.68 5.84 13.72
CA VAL A 209 8.38 6.60 12.68
C VAL A 209 9.59 5.79 12.20
N LEU A 210 9.77 5.71 10.90
CA LEU A 210 11.02 5.25 10.27
C LEU A 210 11.68 6.46 9.63
N ASN A 211 12.74 6.94 10.26
CA ASN A 211 13.52 8.05 9.76
C ASN A 211 14.50 7.59 8.69
N LYS A 212 14.68 8.41 7.67
CA LYS A 212 15.76 8.27 6.71
C LYS A 212 17.04 8.86 7.35
N ILE A 213 18.16 8.16 7.23
CA ILE A 213 19.49 8.63 7.64
C ILE A 213 20.07 9.49 6.53
#